data_2a239d51f97bf92eeffbe2a8061fba7a
#
_entry.id   2a239d51f97bf92eeffbe2a8061fba7a
#
_cell.length_a   1.000
_cell.length_b   1.000
_cell.length_c   1.000
_cell.angle_alpha   90.00
_cell.angle_beta   90.00
_cell.angle_gamma   90.00
#
_symmetry.space_group_name_H-M   'P 1'
#
loop_
_entity.id
_entity.type
_entity.pdbx_description
1 polymer ?
#
loop_
_entity_poly.entity_id
_entity_poly.type
_entity_poly.pdbx_seq_one_letter_code
_entity_poly.pdbx_strand_id
1 'polypeptide(L)' 'MVNPANAHRVELKQQTVPKVRTEAGRVLIRLELASVADVGYAQDIELVLTPKNAAELGAELTIAIQNFA' A
#
# COMPACT_ATOMS: atom_id res chain seq x y z
N MET A 1 15.15 12.18 -13.19
CA MET A 1 14.90 12.08 -11.75
C MET A 1 13.41 12.21 -11.49
N VAL A 2 12.89 11.32 -10.69
CA VAL A 2 11.45 11.36 -10.38
C VAL A 2 11.20 12.46 -9.35
N ASN A 3 10.29 13.35 -9.69
CA ASN A 3 9.87 14.41 -8.78
C ASN A 3 8.81 13.84 -7.83
N PRO A 4 9.00 13.91 -6.49
CA PRO A 4 8.00 13.43 -5.54
C PRO A 4 6.61 14.02 -5.76
N ALA A 5 6.51 15.22 -6.32
CA ALA A 5 5.23 15.85 -6.60
C ALA A 5 4.44 15.12 -7.69
N ASN A 6 5.10 14.24 -8.46
CA ASN A 6 4.43 13.47 -9.50
C ASN A 6 3.84 12.16 -8.99
N ALA A 7 4.08 11.81 -7.74
CA ALA A 7 3.50 10.61 -7.18
C ALA A 7 2.00 10.78 -6.96
N HIS A 8 1.24 9.78 -7.37
CA HIS A 8 -0.20 9.76 -7.12
C HIS A 8 -0.46 9.35 -5.69
N ARG A 9 -1.34 10.06 -5.02
CA ARG A 9 -1.72 9.75 -3.65
C ARG A 9 -3.05 9.03 -3.64
N VAL A 10 -3.11 7.94 -2.88
CA VAL A 10 -4.34 7.23 -2.60
C VAL A 10 -4.47 7.09 -1.10
N GLU A 11 -5.70 7.05 -0.62
CA GLU A 11 -5.95 6.85 0.79
C GLU A 11 -6.70 5.55 0.99
N LEU A 12 -6.35 4.83 2.04
CA LEU A 12 -7.04 3.61 2.39
C LEU A 12 -8.26 3.93 3.22
N LYS A 13 -9.26 3.07 3.15
CA LYS A 13 -10.39 3.15 4.07
C LYS A 13 -9.87 2.99 5.50
N GLN A 14 -10.28 3.89 6.37
CA GLN A 14 -9.70 3.98 7.72
C GLN A 14 -9.93 2.73 8.57
N GLN A 15 -11.02 2.04 8.35
CA GLN A 15 -11.41 0.91 9.20
C GLN A 15 -11.09 -0.45 8.57
N THR A 16 -10.33 -0.46 7.47
CA THR A 16 -9.97 -1.71 6.82
C THR A 16 -8.52 -2.06 7.13
N VAL A 17 -8.26 -3.37 7.18
CA VAL A 17 -6.92 -3.89 7.42
C VAL A 17 -6.38 -4.39 6.08
N PRO A 18 -5.20 -3.93 5.67
CA PRO A 18 -4.57 -4.50 4.48
C PRO A 18 -4.42 -6.01 4.61
N LYS A 19 -4.71 -6.72 3.54
CA LYS A 19 -4.59 -8.18 3.52
C LYS A 19 -3.32 -8.58 2.80
N VAL A 20 -2.56 -9.46 3.42
CA VAL A 20 -1.30 -9.93 2.86
C VAL A 20 -1.39 -11.44 2.64
N ARG A 21 -1.02 -11.89 1.46
CA ARG A 21 -0.96 -13.31 1.15
C ARG A 21 0.25 -13.59 0.25
N THR A 22 0.58 -14.84 0.09
CA THR A 22 1.65 -15.26 -0.81
C THR A 22 1.06 -16.08 -1.93
N GLU A 23 1.63 -15.93 -3.11
CA GLU A 23 1.20 -16.69 -4.28
C GLU A 23 2.34 -16.75 -5.28
N ALA A 24 2.67 -17.94 -5.75
CA ALA A 24 3.69 -18.14 -6.78
C ALA A 24 5.02 -17.45 -6.46
N GLY A 25 5.46 -17.49 -5.21
CA GLY A 25 6.73 -16.88 -4.80
C GLY A 25 6.69 -15.36 -4.69
N ARG A 26 5.51 -14.77 -4.69
CA ARG A 26 5.33 -13.34 -4.54
C ARG A 26 4.53 -13.03 -3.29
N VAL A 27 4.69 -11.80 -2.81
CA VAL A 27 3.88 -11.28 -1.71
C VAL A 27 2.86 -10.32 -2.31
N LEU A 28 1.59 -10.58 -2.01
CA LEU A 28 0.50 -9.76 -2.52
C LEU A 28 -0.15 -9.03 -1.35
N ILE A 29 -0.30 -7.72 -1.52
CA ILE A 29 -0.93 -6.87 -0.50
C ILE A 29 -2.19 -6.27 -1.13
N ARG A 30 -3.34 -6.62 -0.57
CA ARG A 30 -4.60 -6.08 -1.03
C ARG A 30 -5.01 -4.90 -0.16
N LEU A 31 -5.30 -3.79 -0.81
CA LEU A 31 -5.67 -2.55 -0.15
C LEU A 31 -7.04 -2.11 -0.63
N GLU A 32 -7.90 -1.74 0.31
CA GLU A 32 -9.19 -1.15 -0.02
C GLU A 32 -9.06 0.36 0.04
N LEU A 33 -9.24 0.99 -1.10
CA LEU A 33 -9.07 2.43 -1.19
C LEU A 33 -10.34 3.17 -0.80
N ALA A 34 -10.15 4.34 -0.22
CA ALA A 34 -11.25 5.23 0.03
C ALA A 34 -11.86 5.68 -1.30
N SER A 35 -13.14 5.95 -1.29
CA SER A 35 -13.83 6.44 -2.47
C SER A 35 -13.20 7.74 -2.95
N VAL A 36 -12.94 7.82 -4.25
CA VAL A 36 -12.42 9.04 -4.87
C VAL A 36 -13.59 9.84 -5.40
N ALA A 37 -13.65 11.12 -5.06
CA ALA A 37 -14.77 11.98 -5.41
C ALA A 37 -15.09 11.99 -6.90
N ASP A 38 -14.04 11.98 -7.73
CA ASP A 38 -14.21 12.04 -9.18
C ASP A 38 -14.71 10.72 -9.78
N VAL A 39 -14.45 9.62 -9.11
CA VAL A 39 -14.83 8.29 -9.59
C VAL A 39 -16.14 7.83 -9.00
N GLY A 40 -16.44 8.24 -7.77
CA GLY A 40 -17.70 7.94 -7.13
C GLY A 40 -17.84 6.53 -6.58
N TYR A 41 -16.79 5.72 -6.63
CA TYR A 41 -16.80 4.37 -6.06
C TYR A 41 -15.46 4.01 -5.49
N ALA A 42 -15.47 3.09 -4.54
CA ALA A 42 -14.23 2.59 -3.94
C ALA A 42 -13.57 1.58 -4.87
N GLN A 43 -12.26 1.54 -4.84
CA GLN A 43 -11.48 0.59 -5.61
C GLN A 43 -10.57 -0.20 -4.68
N ASP A 44 -10.43 -1.48 -4.99
CA ASP A 44 -9.42 -2.30 -4.35
C ASP A 44 -8.23 -2.40 -5.29
N ILE A 45 -7.04 -2.34 -4.72
CA ILE A 45 -5.83 -2.59 -5.49
C ILE A 45 -5.04 -3.72 -4.84
N GLU A 46 -4.23 -4.37 -5.64
CA GLU A 46 -3.37 -5.41 -5.14
C GLU A 46 -1.95 -5.12 -5.60
N LEU A 47 -1.05 -5.02 -4.64
CA LEU A 47 0.38 -4.84 -4.92
C LEU A 47 1.02 -6.21 -5.00
N VAL A 48 1.83 -6.43 -6.03
CA VAL A 48 2.58 -7.67 -6.21
C VAL A 48 4.04 -7.35 -5.99
N LEU A 49 4.63 -7.92 -4.96
CA LEU A 49 6.00 -7.64 -4.54
C LEU A 49 6.83 -8.91 -4.56
N THR A 50 8.11 -8.75 -4.85
CA THR A 50 9.07 -9.81 -4.58
C THR A 50 9.26 -9.90 -3.06
N PRO A 51 9.73 -11.05 -2.53
CA PRO A 51 10.04 -11.13 -1.10
C PRO A 51 11.01 -10.06 -0.64
N LYS A 52 11.98 -9.71 -1.47
CA LYS A 52 12.95 -8.67 -1.14
C LYS A 52 12.28 -7.30 -1.02
N ASN A 53 11.45 -6.95 -2.00
CA ASN A 53 10.72 -5.67 -1.96
C ASN A 53 9.79 -5.62 -0.75
N ALA A 54 9.14 -6.72 -0.43
CA ALA A 54 8.25 -6.78 0.71
C ALA A 54 9.00 -6.57 2.02
N ALA A 55 10.18 -7.17 2.15
CA ALA A 55 11.01 -6.99 3.34
C ALA A 55 11.48 -5.55 3.48
N GLU A 56 11.88 -4.93 2.38
CA GLU A 56 12.29 -3.53 2.39
C GLU A 56 11.14 -2.60 2.75
N LEU A 57 9.95 -2.86 2.20
CA LEU A 57 8.77 -2.08 2.53
C LEU A 57 8.43 -2.21 4.01
N GLY A 58 8.48 -3.42 4.55
CA GLY A 58 8.21 -3.66 5.97
C GLY A 58 9.17 -2.90 6.86
N ALA A 59 10.47 -2.88 6.51
CA ALA A 59 11.47 -2.15 7.27
C ALA A 59 11.20 -0.65 7.25
N GLU A 60 10.87 -0.10 6.08
CA GLU A 60 10.57 1.32 5.95
C GLU A 60 9.31 1.70 6.73
N LEU A 61 8.28 0.85 6.68
CA LEU A 61 7.06 1.08 7.44
C LEU A 61 7.33 1.09 8.94
N THR A 62 8.16 0.17 9.42
CA THR A 62 8.51 0.09 10.83
C THR A 62 9.19 1.37 11.30
N ILE A 63 10.13 1.87 10.51
CA ILE A 63 10.85 3.11 10.83
C ILE A 63 9.87 4.29 10.87
N ALA A 64 8.99 4.38 9.87
CA ALA A 64 8.02 5.47 9.81
C ALA A 64 7.07 5.46 11.00
N ILE A 65 6.59 4.28 11.40
CA ILE A 65 5.65 4.13 12.51
C ILE A 65 6.30 4.56 13.83
N GLN A 66 7.61 4.34 13.99
CA GLN A 66 8.31 4.74 15.20
C GLN A 66 8.23 6.24 15.46
N ASN A 67 8.02 7.05 14.42
CA ASN A 67 7.89 8.49 14.57
C ASN A 67 6.60 8.90 15.29
N PHE A 68 5.65 7.99 15.43
CA PHE A 68 4.37 8.25 16.09
C PHE A 68 4.29 7.66 17.49
N ALA A 69 5.34 7.00 17.91
CA ALA A 69 5.36 6.34 19.22
C ALA A 69 5.65 7.31 20.35
#